data_2905db97b289c88fe6f52bc9e6b75bd4
#
_entry.id   2905db97b289c88fe6f52bc9e6b75bd4
#
_cell.length_a   1.000
_cell.length_b   1.000
_cell.length_c   1.000
_cell.angle_alpha   90.00
_cell.angle_beta   90.00
_cell.angle_gamma   90.00
#
_symmetry.space_group_name_H-M   'P 1'
#
loop_
_entity.id
_entity.type
_entity.pdbx_description
1 polymer ?
#
loop_
_entity_poly.entity_id
_entity_poly.type
_entity_poly.pdbx_seq_one_letter_code
_entity_poly.pdbx_strand_id
1 'polypeptide(L)'
;LQVGTITDTARVLVDRQRFGQVMSNLLSNALRHTPAGGQVRISVHRQGASTALIHIADDGEGIPPDQLGHIFERFYRGDAARSRDNGGAGIGLTISKALIEAHGGTLTATSPGPGRGAVFALRLPLSPPDSEEAAR
;
A
#
# COMPACT_ATOMS: atom_id res chain seq x y z
N LEU A 1 -6.17 14.08 -2.27
CA LEU A 1 -4.94 13.32 -2.30
C LEU A 1 -3.73 14.23 -2.15
N GLN A 2 -2.90 13.95 -1.20
CA GLN A 2 -1.64 14.65 -1.03
C GLN A 2 -0.48 13.68 -1.13
N VAL A 3 0.53 14.08 -1.88
CA VAL A 3 1.82 13.38 -1.86
C VAL A 3 2.58 13.89 -0.65
N GLY A 4 2.95 13.00 0.25
CA GLY A 4 3.71 13.32 1.43
C GLY A 4 5.18 13.58 1.12
N THR A 5 5.98 13.59 2.16
CA THR A 5 7.41 13.86 2.03
C THR A 5 8.09 12.73 1.27
N ILE A 6 8.78 13.09 0.20
CA ILE A 6 9.69 12.18 -0.49
C ILE A 6 11.09 12.57 -0.02
N THR A 7 11.59 11.81 0.94
CA THR A 7 12.90 12.10 1.54
C THR A 7 14.05 11.54 0.72
N ASP A 8 13.78 10.50 -0.05
CA ASP A 8 14.80 9.81 -0.80
C ASP A 8 14.31 9.48 -2.21
N THR A 9 15.25 9.41 -3.13
CA THR A 9 15.00 8.80 -4.43
C THR A 9 15.41 7.34 -4.35
N ALA A 10 14.53 6.47 -4.78
CA ALA A 10 14.78 5.04 -4.77
C ALA A 10 14.43 4.44 -6.12
N ARG A 11 15.25 3.50 -6.58
CA ARG A 11 15.00 2.76 -7.80
C ARG A 11 14.78 1.30 -7.46
N VAL A 12 13.73 0.75 -8.01
CA VAL A 12 13.37 -0.65 -7.79
C VAL A 12 13.15 -1.32 -9.15
N LEU A 13 13.39 -2.61 -9.20
CA LEU A 13 13.18 -3.38 -10.40
C LEU A 13 11.82 -4.05 -10.30
N VAL A 14 10.83 -3.49 -11.00
CA VAL A 14 9.46 -3.97 -10.95
C VAL A 14 8.85 -3.96 -12.35
N ASP A 15 7.84 -4.80 -12.54
CA ASP A 15 6.97 -4.67 -13.70
C ASP A 15 6.15 -3.39 -13.52
N ARG A 16 6.35 -2.42 -14.40
CA ARG A 16 5.74 -1.10 -14.27
C ARG A 16 4.21 -1.19 -14.26
N GLN A 17 3.64 -2.01 -15.12
CA GLN A 17 2.20 -2.17 -15.21
C GLN A 17 1.61 -2.79 -13.94
N ARG A 18 2.28 -3.82 -13.42
CA ARG A 18 1.83 -4.50 -12.20
C ARG A 18 1.98 -3.59 -11.00
N PHE A 19 3.07 -2.87 -10.91
CA PHE A 19 3.27 -1.92 -9.83
C PHE A 19 2.22 -0.82 -9.86
N GLY A 20 1.91 -0.31 -11.05
CA GLY A 20 0.83 0.67 -11.21
C GLY A 20 -0.51 0.15 -10.72
N GLN A 21 -0.80 -1.12 -10.99
CA GLN A 21 -2.02 -1.77 -10.51
C GLN A 21 -2.06 -1.83 -8.99
N VAL A 22 -0.94 -2.18 -8.36
CA VAL A 22 -0.83 -2.21 -6.90
C VAL A 22 -1.09 -0.83 -6.31
N MET A 23 -0.41 0.19 -6.84
CA MET A 23 -0.59 1.55 -6.33
C MET A 23 -2.02 2.03 -6.51
N SER A 24 -2.62 1.76 -7.65
CA SER A 24 -4.02 2.11 -7.91
C SER A 24 -4.96 1.44 -6.91
N ASN A 25 -4.74 0.16 -6.63
CA ASN A 25 -5.57 -0.58 -5.67
C ASN A 25 -5.43 -0.01 -4.27
N LEU A 26 -4.20 0.29 -3.84
CA LEU A 26 -3.97 0.81 -2.50
C LEU A 26 -4.50 2.23 -2.33
N LEU A 27 -4.33 3.07 -3.35
CA LEU A 27 -4.85 4.43 -3.31
C LEU A 27 -6.38 4.45 -3.35
N SER A 28 -6.99 3.63 -4.18
CA SER A 28 -8.44 3.51 -4.22
C SER A 28 -9.00 3.05 -2.88
N ASN A 29 -8.33 2.09 -2.26
CA ASN A 29 -8.72 1.60 -0.94
C ASN A 29 -8.64 2.73 0.09
N ALA A 30 -7.53 3.47 0.11
CA ALA A 30 -7.34 4.56 1.05
C ALA A 30 -8.40 5.66 0.87
N LEU A 31 -8.65 6.06 -0.37
CA LEU A 31 -9.64 7.09 -0.66
C LEU A 31 -11.05 6.65 -0.27
N ARG A 32 -11.37 5.39 -0.49
CA ARG A 32 -12.68 4.85 -0.16
C ARG A 32 -12.96 4.88 1.35
N HIS A 33 -11.91 4.72 2.16
CA HIS A 33 -12.03 4.69 3.61
C HIS A 33 -11.74 6.03 4.27
N THR A 34 -11.48 7.07 3.50
CA THR A 34 -11.18 8.41 4.00
C THR A 34 -12.37 9.31 3.74
N PRO A 35 -12.98 9.89 4.78
CA PRO A 35 -14.14 10.76 4.58
C PRO A 35 -13.74 12.09 3.95
N ALA A 36 -14.74 12.85 3.52
CA ALA A 36 -14.52 14.18 2.95
C ALA A 36 -13.75 15.04 3.96
N GLY A 37 -12.73 15.73 3.48
CA GLY A 37 -11.86 16.55 4.33
C GLY A 37 -10.68 15.79 4.90
N GLY A 38 -10.65 14.45 4.77
CA GLY A 38 -9.52 13.66 5.19
C GLY A 38 -8.37 13.70 4.17
N GLN A 39 -7.25 13.10 4.55
CA GLN A 39 -6.04 13.12 3.74
C GLN A 39 -5.51 11.73 3.51
N VAL A 40 -4.96 11.53 2.32
CA VAL A 40 -4.15 10.35 1.98
C VAL A 40 -2.76 10.84 1.63
N ARG A 41 -1.75 10.28 2.27
CA ARG A 41 -0.36 10.69 2.08
C ARG A 41 0.47 9.52 1.58
N ILE A 42 1.35 9.82 0.64
CA ILE A 42 2.33 8.86 0.14
C ILE A 42 3.71 9.39 0.52
N SER A 43 4.53 8.53 1.10
CA SER A 43 5.92 8.88 1.39
C SER A 43 6.83 7.75 0.93
N VAL A 44 8.06 8.11 0.55
CA VAL A 44 9.06 7.19 0.05
C VAL A 44 10.34 7.41 0.83
N HIS A 45 10.91 6.32 1.35
CA HIS A 45 12.14 6.34 2.12
C HIS A 45 13.04 5.20 1.69
N ARG A 46 14.33 5.35 1.93
CA ARG A 46 15.23 4.22 1.91
C ARG A 46 15.31 3.65 3.33
N GLN A 47 15.15 2.35 3.43
CA GLN A 47 15.30 1.66 4.71
C GLN A 47 16.58 0.83 4.64
N GLY A 48 17.62 1.33 5.29
CA GLY A 48 18.95 0.73 5.15
C GLY A 48 19.49 0.91 3.74
N ALA A 49 20.40 0.04 3.34
CA ALA A 49 21.08 0.13 2.05
C ALA A 49 20.37 -0.64 0.94
N SER A 50 19.37 -1.47 1.27
CA SER A 50 18.86 -2.46 0.33
C SER A 50 17.35 -2.39 0.10
N THR A 51 16.62 -1.56 0.82
CA THR A 51 15.16 -1.58 0.79
C THR A 51 14.58 -0.19 0.50
N ALA A 52 13.62 -0.15 -0.41
CA ALA A 52 12.75 1.01 -0.60
C ALA A 52 11.49 0.80 0.22
N LEU A 53 11.09 1.80 0.97
CA LEU A 53 9.91 1.77 1.82
C LEU A 53 8.92 2.82 1.33
N ILE A 54 7.74 2.38 0.98
CA ILE A 54 6.67 3.25 0.52
C ILE A 54 5.52 3.14 1.51
N HIS A 55 5.11 4.27 2.08
CA HIS A 55 3.95 4.33 2.96
C HIS A 55 2.79 5.00 2.25
N ILE A 56 1.62 4.40 2.37
CA ILE A 56 0.37 5.02 1.98
C ILE A 56 -0.46 5.14 3.25
N ALA A 57 -0.55 6.34 3.77
CA ALA A 57 -1.20 6.62 5.05
C ALA A 57 -2.48 7.40 4.82
N ASP A 58 -3.54 7.01 5.49
CA ASP A 58 -4.78 7.77 5.50
C ASP A 58 -5.17 8.12 6.94
N ASP A 59 -5.99 9.16 7.09
CA ASP A 59 -6.55 9.55 8.36
C ASP A 59 -8.04 9.19 8.46
N GLY A 60 -8.39 8.09 7.83
CA GLY A 60 -9.76 7.64 7.68
C GLY A 60 -10.29 6.82 8.84
N GLU A 61 -11.16 5.90 8.50
CA GLU A 61 -11.92 5.14 9.51
C GLU A 61 -11.11 4.11 10.28
N GLY A 62 -9.87 3.87 9.85
CA GLY A 62 -9.00 2.91 10.54
C GLY A 62 -9.44 1.46 10.36
N ILE A 63 -8.70 0.57 11.00
CA ILE A 63 -8.97 -0.87 10.90
C ILE A 63 -9.03 -1.42 12.33
N PRO A 64 -10.15 -2.06 12.68
CA PRO A 64 -10.25 -2.71 14.00
C PRO A 64 -9.19 -3.79 14.16
N PRO A 65 -8.64 -3.99 15.37
CA PRO A 65 -7.59 -4.98 15.58
C PRO A 65 -7.98 -6.40 15.17
N ASP A 66 -9.23 -6.76 15.35
CA ASP A 66 -9.71 -8.09 14.98
C ASP A 66 -9.83 -8.29 13.48
N GLN A 67 -9.83 -7.23 12.70
CA GLN A 67 -9.87 -7.30 11.24
C GLN A 67 -8.49 -7.18 10.62
N LEU A 68 -7.57 -6.52 11.30
CA LEU A 68 -6.27 -6.17 10.73
C LEU A 68 -5.49 -7.38 10.21
N GLY A 69 -5.58 -8.50 10.87
CA GLY A 69 -4.92 -9.73 10.44
C GLY A 69 -5.55 -10.42 9.24
N HIS A 70 -6.72 -9.96 8.80
CA HIS A 70 -7.50 -10.62 7.76
C HIS A 70 -7.63 -9.81 6.47
N ILE A 71 -7.21 -8.55 6.47
CA ILE A 71 -7.53 -7.64 5.36
C ILE A 71 -6.92 -8.06 4.03
N PHE A 72 -5.88 -8.88 4.05
CA PHE A 72 -5.26 -9.39 2.82
C PHE A 72 -5.82 -10.76 2.41
N GLU A 73 -6.73 -11.31 3.18
CA GLU A 73 -7.34 -12.58 2.84
C GLU A 73 -8.30 -12.41 1.67
N ARG A 74 -8.32 -13.43 0.82
CA ARG A 74 -9.17 -13.41 -0.37
C ARG A 74 -10.63 -13.27 0.02
N PHE A 75 -11.32 -12.32 -0.60
CA PHE A 75 -12.74 -12.02 -0.39
C PHE A 75 -13.09 -11.54 1.03
N TYR A 76 -12.08 -11.23 1.85
CA TYR A 76 -12.36 -10.65 3.15
C TYR A 76 -12.87 -9.22 2.98
N ARG A 77 -13.93 -8.88 3.68
CA ARG A 77 -14.51 -7.54 3.70
C ARG A 77 -14.93 -7.22 5.13
N GLY A 78 -14.50 -6.05 5.61
CA GLY A 78 -14.99 -5.55 6.88
C GLY A 78 -16.45 -5.16 6.81
N ASP A 79 -17.09 -4.98 7.97
CA ASP A 79 -18.52 -4.69 8.03
C ASP A 79 -18.90 -3.43 7.25
N ALA A 80 -18.09 -2.39 7.32
CA ALA A 80 -18.37 -1.15 6.60
C ALA A 80 -18.32 -1.35 5.09
N ALA A 81 -17.40 -2.18 4.61
CA ALA A 81 -17.28 -2.46 3.19
C ALA A 81 -18.45 -3.28 2.65
N ARG A 82 -18.99 -4.18 3.47
CA ARG A 82 -20.14 -4.98 3.07
C ARG A 82 -21.38 -4.15 2.80
N SER A 83 -21.58 -3.12 3.59
CA SER A 83 -22.76 -2.28 3.43
C SER A 83 -22.68 -1.36 2.23
N ARG A 84 -21.49 -1.17 1.68
CA ARG A 84 -21.29 -0.25 0.54
C ARG A 84 -21.41 -0.95 -0.80
N ASP A 85 -21.29 -2.24 -0.83
CA ASP A 85 -21.33 -3.02 -2.07
C ASP A 85 -20.40 -2.49 -3.14
N ASN A 86 -19.16 -2.25 -2.78
CA ASN A 86 -18.15 -1.80 -3.73
C ASN A 86 -17.49 -2.97 -4.40
N GLY A 87 -17.51 -2.99 -5.71
CA GLY A 87 -16.87 -4.04 -6.48
C GLY A 87 -15.38 -4.13 -6.20
N GLY A 88 -14.85 -5.33 -6.19
CA GLY A 88 -13.42 -5.59 -6.01
C GLY A 88 -12.93 -5.56 -4.60
N ALA A 89 -13.76 -5.19 -3.65
CA ALA A 89 -13.37 -5.21 -2.24
C ALA A 89 -13.02 -6.65 -1.82
N GLY A 90 -11.91 -6.82 -1.13
CA GLY A 90 -11.45 -8.13 -0.71
C GLY A 90 -10.61 -8.86 -1.74
N ILE A 91 -10.52 -8.34 -2.97
CA ILE A 91 -9.65 -8.92 -3.99
C ILE A 91 -8.45 -8.03 -4.24
N GLY A 92 -8.66 -6.72 -4.28
CA GLY A 92 -7.58 -5.77 -4.59
C GLY A 92 -6.39 -5.87 -3.65
N LEU A 93 -6.63 -5.98 -2.35
CA LEU A 93 -5.55 -6.10 -1.38
C LEU A 93 -4.84 -7.44 -1.48
N THR A 94 -5.58 -8.52 -1.70
CA THR A 94 -4.99 -9.85 -1.88
C THR A 94 -4.06 -9.87 -3.09
N ILE A 95 -4.52 -9.34 -4.21
CA ILE A 95 -3.73 -9.28 -5.44
C ILE A 95 -2.52 -8.39 -5.26
N SER A 96 -2.68 -7.24 -4.63
CA SER A 96 -1.58 -6.30 -4.38
C SER A 96 -0.48 -6.96 -3.56
N LYS A 97 -0.85 -7.67 -2.50
CA LYS A 97 0.13 -8.37 -1.67
C LYS A 97 0.86 -9.44 -2.47
N ALA A 98 0.14 -10.22 -3.26
CA ALA A 98 0.75 -11.27 -4.08
C ALA A 98 1.70 -10.69 -5.12
N LEU A 99 1.34 -9.58 -5.76
CA LEU A 99 2.20 -8.93 -6.74
C LEU A 99 3.47 -8.39 -6.12
N ILE A 100 3.37 -7.74 -4.97
CA ILE A 100 4.55 -7.22 -4.27
C ILE A 100 5.46 -8.36 -3.82
N GLU A 101 4.88 -9.44 -3.31
CA GLU A 101 5.68 -10.60 -2.91
C GLU A 101 6.36 -11.26 -4.10
N ALA A 102 5.71 -11.30 -5.25
CA ALA A 102 6.31 -11.82 -6.48
C ALA A 102 7.51 -10.98 -6.94
N HIS A 103 7.58 -9.73 -6.52
CA HIS A 103 8.73 -8.86 -6.81
C HIS A 103 9.77 -8.87 -5.69
N GLY A 104 9.67 -9.80 -4.76
CA GLY A 104 10.63 -9.92 -3.66
C GLY A 104 10.39 -8.98 -2.50
N GLY A 105 9.23 -8.34 -2.46
CA GLY A 105 8.91 -7.38 -1.41
C GLY A 105 7.85 -7.87 -0.44
N THR A 106 7.39 -6.97 0.39
CA THR A 106 6.32 -7.24 1.36
C THR A 106 5.30 -6.11 1.36
N LEU A 107 4.07 -6.43 1.69
CA LEU A 107 3.00 -5.46 1.89
C LEU A 107 2.36 -5.74 3.24
N THR A 108 2.38 -4.75 4.10
CA THR A 108 1.83 -4.85 5.45
C THR A 108 0.90 -3.67 5.71
N ALA A 109 0.08 -3.80 6.75
CA ALA A 109 -0.80 -2.73 7.16
C ALA A 109 -0.76 -2.59 8.67
N THR A 110 -0.87 -1.35 9.14
CA THR A 110 -1.00 -1.04 10.56
C THR A 110 -2.11 -0.01 10.74
N SER A 111 -2.72 -0.01 11.91
CA SER A 111 -3.71 0.98 12.28
C SER A 111 -3.73 1.10 13.80
N PRO A 112 -3.76 2.34 14.34
CA PRO A 112 -3.91 2.52 15.79
C PRO A 112 -5.29 2.12 16.31
N GLY A 113 -6.26 1.97 15.40
CA GLY A 113 -7.60 1.55 15.75
C GLY A 113 -8.68 2.30 14.98
N PRO A 114 -9.94 2.01 15.25
CA PRO A 114 -11.04 2.68 14.56
C PRO A 114 -10.98 4.19 14.73
N GLY A 115 -11.23 4.91 13.65
CA GLY A 115 -11.22 6.36 13.63
C GLY A 115 -9.84 6.99 13.58
N ARG A 116 -8.78 6.21 13.53
CA ARG A 116 -7.40 6.71 13.62
C ARG A 116 -6.57 6.46 12.37
N GLY A 117 -7.22 6.15 11.27
CA GLY A 117 -6.54 5.92 10.00
C GLY A 117 -5.79 4.61 9.92
N ALA A 118 -5.09 4.44 8.82
CA ALA A 118 -4.32 3.23 8.56
C ALA A 118 -3.09 3.58 7.72
N VAL A 119 -2.07 2.74 7.79
CA VAL A 119 -0.87 2.86 6.98
C VAL A 119 -0.61 1.53 6.30
N PHE A 120 -0.50 1.58 4.98
CA PHE A 120 -0.05 0.44 4.18
C PHE A 120 1.41 0.68 3.81
N ALA A 121 2.25 -0.29 4.11
CA ALA A 121 3.68 -0.20 3.88
C ALA A 121 4.13 -1.24 2.87
N LEU A 122 4.75 -0.75 1.79
CA LEU A 122 5.37 -1.61 0.78
C LEU A 122 6.87 -1.55 0.98
N ARG A 123 7.51 -2.71 1.01
CA ARG A 123 8.96 -2.82 1.02
C ARG A 123 9.39 -3.56 -0.22
N LEU A 124 10.30 -2.95 -0.96
CA LEU A 124 10.82 -3.54 -2.20
C LEU A 124 12.34 -3.47 -2.18
N PRO A 125 13.01 -4.48 -2.74
CA PRO A 125 14.46 -4.43 -2.87
C PRO A 125 14.86 -3.26 -3.77
N LEU A 126 15.88 -2.51 -3.37
CA LEU A 126 16.45 -1.49 -4.22
C LEU A 126 17.18 -2.14 -5.40
N SER A 127 17.09 -1.50 -6.57
CA SER A 127 17.88 -1.94 -7.73
C SER A 127 19.35 -1.80 -7.42
N PRO A 128 20.17 -2.82 -7.70
CA PRO A 128 21.62 -2.67 -7.59
C PRO A 128 22.13 -1.62 -8.59
N PRO A 129 23.16 -0.86 -8.23
CA PRO A 129 23.73 0.13 -9.17
C PRO A 129 24.11 -0.43 -10.53
N ASP A 130 24.66 -1.64 -10.55
CA ASP A 130 25.05 -2.27 -11.80
C ASP A 130 23.85 -2.57 -12.70
N SER A 131 22.71 -2.91 -12.11
CA SER A 131 21.48 -3.14 -12.87
C SER A 131 20.99 -1.85 -13.53
N GLU A 132 21.16 -0.72 -12.87
CA GLU A 132 20.78 0.57 -13.43
C GLU A 132 21.63 0.90 -14.65
N GLU A 133 22.92 0.69 -14.56
CA GLU A 133 23.82 0.94 -15.68
C GLU A 133 23.52 0.00 -16.84
N ALA A 134 23.25 -1.24 -16.57
CA ALA A 134 22.95 -2.22 -17.61
C ALA A 134 21.62 -1.91 -18.32
N ALA A 135 20.70 -1.26 -17.64
CA ALA A 135 19.40 -0.92 -18.19
C ALA A 135 19.41 0.34 -19.08
N ARG A 136 20.51 1.04 -19.11
CA ARG A 136 20.66 2.25 -19.95
C ARG A 136 21.08 1.90 -21.40
#